data_7ae6705052bcac850f953141d38416e7
#
_entry.id   7ae6705052bcac850f953141d38416e7
#
_cell.length_a   1.000
_cell.length_b   1.000
_cell.length_c   1.000
_cell.angle_alpha   90.00
_cell.angle_beta   90.00
_cell.angle_gamma   90.00
#
_symmetry.space_group_name_H-M   'P 1'
#
loop_
_entity.id
_entity.type
_entity.pdbx_description
1 polymer ?
#
loop_
_entity_poly.entity_id
_entity_poly.type
_entity_poly.pdbx_seq_one_letter_code
_entity_poly.pdbx_strand_id
1 'polypeptide(L)'
;MPYDLVTIGGGFSGLVSAARAGELGLKVAVLEARTEDRYPCSSRYTTGVSNIMGLAILADPDVLYRAIIDGSGGTANPALARAIADNGKRAIDWLAAQGARFITRALQKDQPGQKVLAPPRRLIAGLDWEGRGGDVVMRQLEQNLLKRGGVVQRGIQVTELVVENGACTGVIASRNGVSVRIDARAVVIADGGFAANPQMVAQYITPCADRVLARVGPGANGDGIRLAEAAGAAIGGFGAWQLGWR
;
A
#
# COMPACT_ATOMS: atom_id res chain seq x y z
N MET A 1 4.54 26.26 7.83
CA MET A 1 3.99 26.20 6.46
C MET A 1 3.43 24.80 6.25
N PRO A 2 2.23 24.67 5.68
CA PRO A 2 1.61 23.38 5.43
C PRO A 2 2.47 22.51 4.50
N TYR A 3 2.23 21.20 4.53
CA TYR A 3 2.74 20.27 3.52
C TYR A 3 1.90 20.39 2.24
N ASP A 4 2.51 20.12 1.09
CA ASP A 4 1.75 19.96 -0.15
C ASP A 4 1.02 18.62 -0.16
N LEU A 5 1.67 17.58 0.40
CA LEU A 5 1.11 16.24 0.53
C LEU A 5 1.46 15.63 1.89
N VAL A 6 0.45 15.07 2.54
CA VAL A 6 0.62 14.14 3.66
C VAL A 6 0.17 12.76 3.22
N THR A 7 0.96 11.72 3.48
CA THR A 7 0.54 10.33 3.31
C THR A 7 0.37 9.68 4.67
N ILE A 8 -0.76 9.01 4.89
CA ILE A 8 -1.07 8.24 6.10
C ILE A 8 -0.65 6.79 5.85
N GLY A 9 0.36 6.33 6.59
CA GLY A 9 0.95 5.01 6.43
C GLY A 9 2.19 4.98 5.54
N GLY A 10 3.23 4.33 6.04
CA GLY A 10 4.54 4.19 5.39
C GLY A 10 4.71 2.89 4.59
N GLY A 11 3.63 2.23 4.18
CA GLY A 11 3.68 1.08 3.27
C GLY A 11 4.10 1.46 1.84
N PHE A 12 4.08 0.49 0.91
CA PHE A 12 4.43 0.78 -0.49
C PHE A 12 3.62 1.93 -1.08
N SER A 13 2.30 1.92 -0.90
CA SER A 13 1.44 2.97 -1.47
C SER A 13 1.80 4.36 -0.95
N GLY A 14 2.04 4.49 0.36
CA GLY A 14 2.42 5.76 0.98
C GLY A 14 3.80 6.24 0.54
N LEU A 15 4.81 5.36 0.58
CA LEU A 15 6.18 5.72 0.17
C LEU A 15 6.28 5.99 -1.35
N VAL A 16 5.57 5.25 -2.20
CA VAL A 16 5.54 5.51 -3.65
C VAL A 16 4.89 6.87 -3.93
N SER A 17 3.73 7.16 -3.32
CA SER A 17 3.05 8.45 -3.46
C SER A 17 3.94 9.60 -2.99
N ALA A 18 4.56 9.45 -1.82
CA ALA A 18 5.45 10.43 -1.22
C ALA A 18 6.71 10.65 -2.07
N ALA A 19 7.38 9.57 -2.49
CA ALA A 19 8.59 9.67 -3.31
C ALA A 19 8.30 10.32 -4.67
N ARG A 20 7.15 10.00 -5.28
CA ARG A 20 6.73 10.62 -6.54
C ARG A 20 6.41 12.11 -6.36
N ALA A 21 5.72 12.49 -5.29
CA ALA A 21 5.45 13.89 -4.98
C ALA A 21 6.76 14.67 -4.73
N GLY A 22 7.71 14.07 -4.00
CA GLY A 22 9.04 14.66 -3.81
C GLY A 22 9.84 14.85 -5.12
N GLU A 23 9.70 13.94 -6.10
CA GLU A 23 10.26 14.12 -7.46
C GLU A 23 9.69 15.35 -8.17
N LEU A 24 8.43 15.68 -7.89
CA LEU A 24 7.75 16.84 -8.45
C LEU A 24 8.04 18.13 -7.69
N GLY A 25 8.96 18.10 -6.71
CA GLY A 25 9.36 19.25 -5.91
C GLY A 25 8.38 19.63 -4.81
N LEU A 26 7.40 18.75 -4.49
CA LEU A 26 6.42 19.02 -3.45
C LEU A 26 7.00 18.77 -2.06
N LYS A 27 6.53 19.54 -1.06
CA LYS A 27 6.84 19.36 0.35
C LYS A 27 5.97 18.24 0.93
N VAL A 28 6.60 17.13 1.30
CA VAL A 28 5.89 15.88 1.64
C VAL A 28 6.20 15.40 3.04
N ALA A 29 5.18 14.90 3.76
CA ALA A 29 5.34 14.11 4.97
C ALA A 29 4.65 12.77 4.84
N VAL A 30 5.33 11.70 5.28
CA VAL A 30 4.76 10.38 5.54
C VAL A 30 4.55 10.26 7.04
N LEU A 31 3.32 9.95 7.47
CA LEU A 31 2.97 9.72 8.86
C LEU A 31 2.79 8.22 9.09
N GLU A 32 3.65 7.65 9.91
CA GLU A 32 3.66 6.22 10.22
C GLU A 32 3.36 6.03 11.72
N ALA A 33 2.37 5.20 12.02
CA ALA A 33 1.93 4.98 13.40
C ALA A 33 2.97 4.21 14.23
N ARG A 34 3.75 3.36 13.60
CA ARG A 34 4.81 2.59 14.27
C ARG A 34 6.02 3.45 14.57
N THR A 35 6.75 3.07 15.63
CA THR A 35 7.92 3.81 16.11
C THR A 35 9.24 3.23 15.64
N GLU A 36 9.27 1.95 15.26
CA GLU A 36 10.46 1.24 14.83
C GLU A 36 11.04 1.85 13.55
N ASP A 37 12.34 1.91 13.44
CA ASP A 37 13.02 2.40 12.23
C ASP A 37 12.63 1.56 10.99
N ARG A 38 12.57 0.24 11.16
CA ARG A 38 12.10 -0.72 10.17
C ARG A 38 10.77 -1.31 10.61
N TYR A 39 9.72 -0.47 10.68
CA TYR A 39 8.39 -0.88 11.13
C TYR A 39 7.83 -2.05 10.30
N PRO A 40 7.21 -3.04 10.99
CA PRO A 40 6.57 -4.16 10.31
C PRO A 40 5.27 -3.72 9.63
N CYS A 41 5.11 -4.07 8.35
CA CYS A 41 3.90 -3.81 7.58
C CYS A 41 3.74 -4.84 6.46
N SER A 42 2.54 -5.00 5.91
CA SER A 42 2.26 -5.98 4.85
C SER A 42 3.21 -5.85 3.65
N SER A 43 3.63 -4.63 3.32
CA SER A 43 4.55 -4.36 2.20
C SER A 43 5.94 -4.97 2.42
N ARG A 44 6.43 -5.04 3.67
CA ARG A 44 7.72 -5.70 3.99
C ARG A 44 7.62 -7.22 3.96
N TYR A 45 6.44 -7.76 4.28
CA TYR A 45 6.20 -9.21 4.25
C TYR A 45 5.93 -9.76 2.84
N THR A 46 5.78 -8.90 1.83
CA THR A 46 5.50 -9.35 0.47
C THR A 46 6.59 -10.28 -0.07
N THR A 47 6.17 -11.24 -0.90
CA THR A 47 7.11 -12.06 -1.69
C THR A 47 7.74 -11.28 -2.82
N GLY A 48 7.21 -10.09 -3.13
CA GLY A 48 7.72 -9.20 -4.17
C GLY A 48 7.39 -9.64 -5.59
N VAL A 49 6.51 -10.61 -5.77
CA VAL A 49 6.05 -11.03 -7.11
C VAL A 49 5.06 -10.02 -7.66
N SER A 50 5.37 -9.47 -8.83
CA SER A 50 4.52 -8.49 -9.51
C SER A 50 3.69 -9.21 -10.58
N ASN A 51 2.43 -9.45 -10.26
CA ASN A 51 1.47 -10.07 -11.18
C ASN A 51 0.08 -9.45 -11.03
N ILE A 52 -0.75 -9.63 -12.05
CA ILE A 52 -2.17 -9.27 -12.08
C ILE A 52 -2.93 -10.55 -12.41
N MET A 53 -3.78 -11.02 -11.50
CA MET A 53 -4.58 -12.26 -11.66
C MET A 53 -3.71 -13.46 -12.09
N GLY A 54 -2.48 -13.58 -11.55
CA GLY A 54 -1.55 -14.64 -11.91
C GLY A 54 -0.74 -14.40 -13.19
N LEU A 55 -1.12 -13.43 -14.00
CA LEU A 55 -0.40 -13.05 -15.22
C LEU A 55 0.77 -12.11 -14.90
N ALA A 56 1.82 -12.16 -15.73
CA ALA A 56 2.94 -11.22 -15.59
C ALA A 56 2.45 -9.77 -15.77
N ILE A 57 2.85 -8.88 -14.85
CA ILE A 57 2.45 -7.45 -14.90
C ILE A 57 2.87 -6.73 -16.19
N LEU A 58 3.79 -7.30 -16.95
CA LEU A 58 4.25 -6.80 -18.25
C LEU A 58 3.52 -7.46 -19.45
N ALA A 59 2.49 -8.26 -19.21
CA ALA A 59 1.65 -8.78 -20.28
C ALA A 59 0.87 -7.65 -20.95
N ASP A 60 0.26 -7.97 -22.10
CA ASP A 60 -0.56 -7.02 -22.85
C ASP A 60 -1.66 -6.42 -21.96
N PRO A 61 -1.84 -5.08 -21.96
CA PRO A 61 -2.82 -4.42 -21.12
C PRO A 61 -4.25 -4.90 -21.32
N ASP A 62 -4.66 -5.28 -22.54
CA ASP A 62 -6.01 -5.78 -22.80
C ASP A 62 -6.20 -7.19 -22.23
N VAL A 63 -5.13 -8.00 -22.23
CA VAL A 63 -5.13 -9.32 -21.58
C VAL A 63 -5.25 -9.15 -20.06
N LEU A 64 -4.50 -8.21 -19.48
CA LEU A 64 -4.56 -7.91 -18.05
C LEU A 64 -5.93 -7.36 -17.63
N TYR A 65 -6.49 -6.44 -18.40
CA TYR A 65 -7.81 -5.88 -18.16
C TYR A 65 -8.89 -6.98 -18.15
N ARG A 66 -8.93 -7.82 -19.19
CA ARG A 66 -9.88 -8.94 -19.25
C ARG A 66 -9.71 -9.89 -18.07
N ALA A 67 -8.47 -10.23 -17.70
CA ALA A 67 -8.21 -11.08 -16.57
C ALA A 67 -8.75 -10.50 -15.24
N ILE A 68 -8.67 -9.17 -15.03
CA ILE A 68 -9.25 -8.51 -13.86
C ILE A 68 -10.78 -8.62 -13.87
N ILE A 69 -11.41 -8.29 -14.99
CA ILE A 69 -12.88 -8.31 -15.10
C ILE A 69 -13.42 -9.73 -14.90
N ASP A 70 -12.86 -10.71 -15.62
CA ASP A 70 -13.30 -12.10 -15.55
C ASP A 70 -13.02 -12.72 -14.17
N GLY A 71 -11.81 -12.50 -13.64
CA GLY A 71 -11.39 -13.05 -12.35
C GLY A 71 -12.11 -12.43 -11.14
N SER A 72 -12.69 -11.23 -11.30
CA SER A 72 -13.51 -10.59 -10.28
C SER A 72 -14.98 -11.02 -10.31
N GLY A 73 -15.36 -11.88 -11.25
CA GLY A 73 -16.78 -12.26 -11.44
C GLY A 73 -17.66 -11.06 -11.80
N GLY A 74 -17.10 -10.04 -12.47
CA GLY A 74 -17.82 -8.82 -12.89
C GLY A 74 -18.00 -7.78 -11.79
N THR A 75 -17.40 -7.95 -10.61
CA THR A 75 -17.49 -6.99 -9.49
C THR A 75 -16.47 -5.86 -9.57
N ALA A 76 -15.41 -5.99 -10.38
CA ALA A 76 -14.41 -4.96 -10.54
C ALA A 76 -14.97 -3.71 -11.23
N ASN A 77 -14.57 -2.53 -10.73
CA ASN A 77 -14.84 -1.29 -11.44
C ASN A 77 -14.02 -1.25 -12.74
N PRO A 78 -14.65 -1.14 -13.93
CA PRO A 78 -13.95 -1.22 -15.22
C PRO A 78 -12.88 -0.13 -15.40
N ALA A 79 -13.15 1.09 -14.92
CA ALA A 79 -12.20 2.20 -15.04
C ALA A 79 -10.94 1.96 -14.19
N LEU A 80 -11.10 1.44 -12.97
CA LEU A 80 -9.96 1.07 -12.12
C LEU A 80 -9.21 -0.14 -12.69
N ALA A 81 -9.92 -1.15 -13.21
CA ALA A 81 -9.30 -2.30 -13.87
C ALA A 81 -8.44 -1.87 -15.07
N ARG A 82 -8.95 -0.94 -15.87
CA ARG A 82 -8.21 -0.37 -17.02
C ARG A 82 -6.97 0.39 -16.54
N ALA A 83 -7.14 1.25 -15.52
CA ALA A 83 -6.02 2.02 -14.98
C ALA A 83 -4.90 1.11 -14.44
N ILE A 84 -5.24 0.00 -13.78
CA ILE A 84 -4.26 -0.98 -13.30
C ILE A 84 -3.53 -1.65 -14.47
N ALA A 85 -4.29 -2.14 -15.46
CA ALA A 85 -3.74 -2.85 -16.61
C ALA A 85 -2.78 -1.97 -17.43
N ASP A 86 -3.17 -0.72 -17.70
CA ASP A 86 -2.38 0.21 -18.52
C ASP A 86 -1.11 0.70 -17.83
N ASN A 87 -1.09 0.75 -16.50
CA ASN A 87 0.03 1.33 -15.77
C ASN A 87 1.01 0.30 -15.18
N GLY A 88 0.78 -0.99 -15.37
CA GLY A 88 1.64 -2.04 -14.81
C GLY A 88 3.11 -1.89 -15.19
N LYS A 89 3.40 -1.74 -16.48
CA LYS A 89 4.76 -1.52 -16.99
C LYS A 89 5.37 -0.23 -16.45
N ARG A 90 4.62 0.87 -16.48
CA ARG A 90 5.08 2.18 -15.98
C ARG A 90 5.44 2.13 -14.50
N ALA A 91 4.68 1.37 -13.69
CA ALA A 91 4.96 1.20 -12.27
C ALA A 91 6.30 0.45 -12.04
N ILE A 92 6.54 -0.63 -12.79
CA ILE A 92 7.80 -1.39 -12.71
C ILE A 92 8.98 -0.54 -13.15
N ASP A 93 8.86 0.17 -14.28
CA ASP A 93 9.93 1.03 -14.81
C ASP A 93 10.26 2.16 -13.82
N TRP A 94 9.24 2.79 -13.23
CA TRP A 94 9.45 3.84 -12.24
C TRP A 94 10.11 3.30 -10.96
N LEU A 95 9.67 2.16 -10.44
CA LEU A 95 10.30 1.54 -9.28
C LEU A 95 11.76 1.17 -9.55
N ALA A 96 12.08 0.67 -10.76
CA ALA A 96 13.45 0.39 -11.17
C ALA A 96 14.30 1.67 -11.20
N ALA A 97 13.75 2.79 -11.70
CA ALA A 97 14.40 4.10 -11.68
C ALA A 97 14.61 4.63 -10.25
N GLN A 98 13.76 4.23 -9.28
CA GLN A 98 13.98 4.53 -7.85
C GLN A 98 15.04 3.64 -7.20
N GLY A 99 15.61 2.68 -7.91
CA GLY A 99 16.62 1.75 -7.42
C GLY A 99 16.11 0.37 -7.02
N ALA A 100 14.82 0.06 -7.28
CA ALA A 100 14.31 -1.28 -7.09
C ALA A 100 14.97 -2.26 -8.06
N ARG A 101 15.46 -3.37 -7.54
CA ARG A 101 16.03 -4.44 -8.35
C ARG A 101 14.98 -5.53 -8.57
N PHE A 102 14.81 -5.93 -9.82
CA PHE A 102 13.93 -7.01 -10.20
C PHE A 102 14.74 -8.15 -10.81
N ILE A 103 14.37 -9.38 -10.45
CA ILE A 103 14.74 -10.58 -11.22
C ILE A 103 13.51 -11.03 -12.01
N THR A 104 13.73 -11.73 -13.11
CA THR A 104 12.65 -12.35 -13.88
C THR A 104 12.58 -13.82 -13.51
N ARG A 105 11.41 -14.29 -13.08
CA ARG A 105 11.14 -15.67 -12.74
C ARG A 105 10.10 -16.24 -13.71
N ALA A 106 10.47 -17.21 -14.51
CA ALA A 106 9.50 -18.00 -15.26
C ALA A 106 8.74 -18.91 -14.27
N LEU A 107 7.41 -18.83 -14.29
CA LEU A 107 6.56 -19.76 -13.53
C LEU A 107 6.14 -20.96 -14.38
N GLN A 108 6.03 -20.77 -15.70
CA GLN A 108 5.73 -21.80 -16.70
C GLN A 108 6.62 -21.58 -17.91
N LYS A 109 6.89 -22.66 -18.65
CA LYS A 109 7.85 -22.69 -19.76
C LYS A 109 7.51 -21.72 -20.89
N ASP A 110 6.22 -21.46 -21.12
CA ASP A 110 5.71 -20.69 -22.27
C ASP A 110 5.03 -19.37 -21.86
N GLN A 111 5.22 -18.91 -20.61
CA GLN A 111 4.66 -17.64 -20.14
C GLN A 111 5.75 -16.58 -19.94
N PRO A 112 5.43 -15.29 -20.19
CA PRO A 112 6.32 -14.20 -19.84
C PRO A 112 6.72 -14.30 -18.37
N GLY A 113 8.03 -14.17 -18.11
CA GLY A 113 8.52 -14.24 -16.74
C GLY A 113 7.98 -13.13 -15.86
N GLN A 114 7.59 -13.46 -14.64
CA GLN A 114 7.12 -12.48 -13.66
C GLN A 114 8.29 -11.70 -13.07
N LYS A 115 8.11 -10.41 -12.87
CA LYS A 115 9.06 -9.57 -12.15
C LYS A 115 8.94 -9.83 -10.65
N VAL A 116 10.07 -10.12 -10.02
CA VAL A 116 10.17 -10.37 -8.58
C VAL A 116 11.21 -9.44 -7.99
N LEU A 117 10.87 -8.76 -6.89
CA LEU A 117 11.80 -7.89 -6.18
C LEU A 117 12.99 -8.70 -5.63
N ALA A 118 14.19 -8.19 -5.86
CA ALA A 118 15.42 -8.80 -5.40
C ALA A 118 15.98 -8.09 -4.16
N PRO A 119 16.53 -8.83 -3.19
CA PRO A 119 16.58 -10.28 -3.09
C PRO A 119 15.21 -10.89 -2.83
N PRO A 120 14.87 -12.01 -3.46
CA PRO A 120 13.59 -12.64 -3.26
C PRO A 120 13.45 -13.16 -1.82
N ARG A 121 12.20 -13.16 -1.31
CA ARG A 121 11.90 -13.76 -0.01
C ARG A 121 12.16 -15.28 -0.08
N ARG A 122 12.86 -15.83 0.90
CA ARG A 122 12.97 -17.28 1.05
C ARG A 122 11.65 -17.82 1.61
N LEU A 123 11.21 -18.98 1.13
CA LEU A 123 10.10 -19.74 1.68
C LEU A 123 10.59 -20.52 2.92
N ILE A 124 10.98 -19.80 3.96
CA ILE A 124 11.35 -20.37 5.26
C ILE A 124 10.20 -20.10 6.23
N ALA A 125 9.92 -21.05 7.10
CA ALA A 125 9.00 -20.83 8.22
C ALA A 125 9.47 -19.65 9.06
N GLY A 126 8.56 -18.70 9.33
CA GLY A 126 8.84 -17.49 10.07
C GLY A 126 8.71 -16.21 9.24
N LEU A 127 8.73 -15.08 9.95
CA LEU A 127 8.53 -13.74 9.37
C LEU A 127 9.87 -13.04 9.11
N ASP A 128 10.90 -13.77 8.67
CA ASP A 128 12.17 -13.18 8.26
C ASP A 128 11.99 -12.38 6.97
N TRP A 129 11.69 -11.09 7.11
CA TRP A 129 11.44 -10.14 6.03
C TRP A 129 12.57 -9.13 5.85
N GLU A 130 13.40 -8.95 6.85
CA GLU A 130 14.47 -7.96 6.83
C GLU A 130 15.50 -8.25 5.75
N GLY A 131 15.86 -7.21 4.99
CA GLY A 131 16.79 -7.33 3.87
C GLY A 131 16.24 -8.05 2.64
N ARG A 132 14.93 -8.37 2.60
CA ARG A 132 14.27 -8.94 1.42
C ARG A 132 13.75 -7.84 0.49
N GLY A 133 13.37 -8.22 -0.73
CA GLY A 133 13.03 -7.28 -1.79
C GLY A 133 12.07 -6.16 -1.39
N GLY A 134 10.97 -6.50 -0.71
CA GLY A 134 10.02 -5.51 -0.21
C GLY A 134 10.65 -4.51 0.76
N ASP A 135 11.39 -4.99 1.76
CA ASP A 135 12.09 -4.15 2.73
C ASP A 135 13.17 -3.29 2.06
N VAL A 136 13.97 -3.86 1.16
CA VAL A 136 15.04 -3.14 0.45
C VAL A 136 14.45 -1.98 -0.37
N VAL A 137 13.37 -2.23 -1.10
CA VAL A 137 12.73 -1.18 -1.92
C VAL A 137 12.08 -0.10 -1.06
N MET A 138 11.41 -0.46 0.03
CA MET A 138 10.84 0.54 0.94
C MET A 138 11.91 1.44 1.53
N ARG A 139 13.05 0.90 1.96
CA ARG A 139 14.18 1.69 2.45
C ARG A 139 14.75 2.60 1.37
N GLN A 140 14.84 2.12 0.13
CA GLN A 140 15.31 2.91 -0.99
C GLN A 140 14.36 4.08 -1.31
N LEU A 141 13.04 3.84 -1.30
CA LEU A 141 12.04 4.89 -1.52
C LEU A 141 12.08 5.93 -0.40
N GLU A 142 12.21 5.51 0.86
CA GLU A 142 12.36 6.40 2.00
C GLU A 142 13.64 7.26 1.86
N GLN A 143 14.78 6.66 1.55
CA GLN A 143 16.03 7.38 1.34
C GLN A 143 15.91 8.42 0.19
N ASN A 144 15.26 8.05 -0.91
CA ASN A 144 15.04 8.97 -2.03
C ASN A 144 14.12 10.12 -1.63
N LEU A 145 13.07 9.86 -0.85
CA LEU A 145 12.19 10.89 -0.30
C LEU A 145 12.97 11.89 0.59
N LEU A 146 13.75 11.37 1.54
CA LEU A 146 14.56 12.19 2.46
C LEU A 146 15.59 13.04 1.72
N LYS A 147 16.26 12.50 0.71
CA LYS A 147 17.20 13.25 -0.15
C LYS A 147 16.55 14.42 -0.90
N ARG A 148 15.23 14.34 -1.14
CA ARG A 148 14.43 15.38 -1.78
C ARG A 148 13.78 16.35 -0.79
N GLY A 149 14.14 16.27 0.49
CA GLY A 149 13.62 17.14 1.55
C GLY A 149 12.28 16.74 2.13
N GLY A 150 11.72 15.58 1.73
CA GLY A 150 10.55 15.00 2.39
C GLY A 150 10.90 14.44 3.76
N VAL A 151 9.89 14.13 4.56
CA VAL A 151 10.08 13.59 5.91
C VAL A 151 9.24 12.34 6.14
N VAL A 152 9.75 11.43 6.97
CA VAL A 152 8.99 10.28 7.50
C VAL A 152 8.91 10.45 9.01
N GLN A 153 7.72 10.68 9.53
CA GLN A 153 7.45 10.84 10.95
C GLN A 153 6.86 9.54 11.51
N ARG A 154 7.61 8.88 12.36
CA ARG A 154 7.19 7.65 13.05
C ARG A 154 6.55 7.96 14.40
N GLY A 155 5.71 7.04 14.90
CA GLY A 155 4.97 7.23 16.14
C GLY A 155 3.87 8.29 16.02
N ILE A 156 3.38 8.52 14.80
CA ILE A 156 2.31 9.47 14.49
C ILE A 156 1.10 8.70 14.00
N GLN A 157 0.12 8.54 14.86
CA GLN A 157 -1.15 7.91 14.49
C GLN A 157 -2.18 8.98 14.13
N VAL A 158 -2.62 8.98 12.88
CA VAL A 158 -3.69 9.87 12.42
C VAL A 158 -5.02 9.38 12.99
N THR A 159 -5.78 10.29 13.57
CA THR A 159 -7.07 10.01 14.23
C THR A 159 -8.25 10.67 13.54
N GLU A 160 -8.02 11.73 12.74
CA GLU A 160 -9.08 12.48 12.07
C GLU A 160 -8.54 13.14 10.79
N LEU A 161 -9.39 13.24 9.76
CA LEU A 161 -9.16 14.11 8.61
C LEU A 161 -9.78 15.48 8.88
N VAL A 162 -9.02 16.55 8.68
CA VAL A 162 -9.56 17.91 8.80
C VAL A 162 -10.22 18.29 7.48
N VAL A 163 -11.54 18.43 7.48
CA VAL A 163 -12.32 18.82 6.30
C VAL A 163 -12.92 20.21 6.55
N GLU A 164 -12.53 21.16 5.73
CA GLU A 164 -12.98 22.55 5.79
C GLU A 164 -13.50 22.97 4.41
N ASN A 165 -14.72 23.49 4.36
CA ASN A 165 -15.38 23.90 3.12
C ASN A 165 -15.41 22.81 2.02
N GLY A 166 -15.58 21.54 2.41
CA GLY A 166 -15.63 20.40 1.50
C GLY A 166 -14.26 19.93 0.99
N ALA A 167 -13.16 20.48 1.47
CA ALA A 167 -11.79 20.07 1.12
C ALA A 167 -11.05 19.53 2.35
N CYS A 168 -10.26 18.48 2.17
CA CYS A 168 -9.35 17.99 3.20
C CYS A 168 -8.13 18.91 3.28
N THR A 169 -7.96 19.60 4.42
CA THR A 169 -6.91 20.61 4.65
C THR A 169 -5.80 20.11 5.57
N GLY A 170 -5.88 18.87 6.03
CA GLY A 170 -4.88 18.29 6.92
C GLY A 170 -5.41 17.12 7.72
N VAL A 171 -4.71 16.79 8.76
CA VAL A 171 -5.06 15.70 9.68
C VAL A 171 -4.87 16.11 11.14
N ILE A 172 -5.64 15.49 12.03
CA ILE A 172 -5.33 15.43 13.45
C ILE A 172 -4.65 14.10 13.71
N ALA A 173 -3.56 14.14 14.45
CA ALA A 173 -2.81 12.95 14.77
C ALA A 173 -2.42 12.93 16.26
N SER A 174 -2.22 11.73 16.81
CA SER A 174 -1.66 11.53 18.14
C SER A 174 -0.17 11.27 18.06
N ARG A 175 0.61 12.00 18.82
CA ARG A 175 2.05 11.79 19.03
C ARG A 175 2.34 11.67 20.53
N ASN A 176 2.73 10.49 20.99
CA ASN A 176 2.95 10.23 22.42
C ASN A 176 1.74 10.64 23.30
N GLY A 177 0.51 10.38 22.83
CA GLY A 177 -0.71 10.76 23.54
C GLY A 177 -1.13 12.23 23.42
N VAL A 178 -0.33 13.07 22.74
CA VAL A 178 -0.65 14.48 22.51
C VAL A 178 -1.26 14.64 21.11
N SER A 179 -2.40 15.31 21.04
CA SER A 179 -3.06 15.66 19.78
C SER A 179 -2.30 16.78 19.07
N VAL A 180 -2.00 16.59 17.81
CA VAL A 180 -1.32 17.58 16.95
C VAL A 180 -2.07 17.72 15.63
N ARG A 181 -2.24 18.95 15.15
CA ARG A 181 -2.75 19.23 13.81
C ARG A 181 -1.58 19.33 12.84
N ILE A 182 -1.71 18.68 11.69
CA ILE A 182 -0.74 18.71 10.59
C ILE A 182 -1.47 19.18 9.34
N ASP A 183 -1.18 20.41 8.92
CA ASP A 183 -1.82 21.02 7.76
C ASP A 183 -1.21 20.49 6.45
N ALA A 184 -2.07 20.21 5.47
CA ALA A 184 -1.69 19.73 4.15
C ALA A 184 -2.67 20.20 3.08
N ARG A 185 -2.18 20.41 1.85
CA ARG A 185 -3.03 20.73 0.70
C ARG A 185 -3.75 19.49 0.14
N ALA A 186 -3.16 18.31 0.37
CA ALA A 186 -3.74 17.03 0.00
C ALA A 186 -3.32 15.94 1.00
N VAL A 187 -4.17 14.94 1.19
CA VAL A 187 -3.92 13.78 2.04
C VAL A 187 -4.13 12.50 1.23
N VAL A 188 -3.19 11.57 1.30
CA VAL A 188 -3.32 10.22 0.73
C VAL A 188 -3.44 9.22 1.87
N ILE A 189 -4.54 8.49 1.92
CA ILE A 189 -4.74 7.37 2.85
C ILE A 189 -4.07 6.14 2.25
N ALA A 190 -3.07 5.61 2.93
CA ALA A 190 -2.24 4.49 2.48
C ALA A 190 -1.85 3.55 3.64
N ASP A 191 -2.64 3.52 4.70
CA ASP A 191 -2.41 2.75 5.94
C ASP A 191 -2.71 1.25 5.81
N GLY A 192 -3.23 0.81 4.66
CA GLY A 192 -3.54 -0.58 4.36
C GLY A 192 -5.03 -0.89 4.52
N GLY A 193 -5.32 -2.18 4.71
CA GLY A 193 -6.69 -2.67 4.85
C GLY A 193 -7.04 -2.99 6.31
N PHE A 194 -8.03 -3.87 6.50
CA PHE A 194 -8.56 -4.22 7.83
C PHE A 194 -8.37 -5.70 8.22
N ALA A 195 -7.53 -6.43 7.52
CA ALA A 195 -7.40 -7.88 7.74
C ALA A 195 -6.82 -8.27 9.11
N ALA A 196 -6.22 -7.32 9.85
CA ALA A 196 -5.81 -7.51 11.24
C ALA A 196 -6.89 -7.09 12.27
N ASN A 197 -8.07 -6.65 11.82
CA ASN A 197 -9.18 -6.24 12.67
C ASN A 197 -10.29 -7.30 12.67
N PRO A 198 -10.41 -8.15 13.72
CA PRO A 198 -11.39 -9.23 13.75
C PRO A 198 -12.84 -8.74 13.65
N GLN A 199 -13.14 -7.56 14.20
CA GLN A 199 -14.49 -7.00 14.16
C GLN A 199 -14.89 -6.61 12.73
N MET A 200 -14.02 -5.94 12.00
CA MET A 200 -14.28 -5.62 10.60
C MET A 200 -14.30 -6.87 9.72
N VAL A 201 -13.46 -7.87 10.01
CA VAL A 201 -13.50 -9.16 9.32
C VAL A 201 -14.82 -9.87 9.58
N ALA A 202 -15.31 -9.86 10.83
CA ALA A 202 -16.63 -10.44 11.18
C ALA A 202 -17.79 -9.71 10.50
N GLN A 203 -17.71 -8.40 10.41
CA GLN A 203 -18.74 -7.55 9.82
C GLN A 203 -18.84 -7.69 8.29
N TYR A 204 -17.69 -7.68 7.60
CA TYR A 204 -17.66 -7.53 6.13
C TYR A 204 -17.30 -8.80 5.38
N ILE A 205 -16.66 -9.78 6.02
CA ILE A 205 -16.10 -10.95 5.32
C ILE A 205 -16.75 -12.26 5.80
N THR A 206 -16.67 -12.57 7.08
CA THR A 206 -17.20 -13.84 7.62
C THR A 206 -17.46 -13.75 9.12
N PRO A 207 -18.61 -14.24 9.60
CA PRO A 207 -18.89 -14.27 11.04
C PRO A 207 -17.91 -15.15 11.84
N CYS A 208 -17.17 -16.05 11.17
CA CYS A 208 -16.15 -16.90 11.79
C CYS A 208 -14.76 -16.26 11.77
N ALA A 209 -14.65 -14.95 12.05
CA ALA A 209 -13.40 -14.20 12.01
C ALA A 209 -12.32 -14.75 12.96
N ASP A 210 -12.72 -15.35 14.08
CA ASP A 210 -11.87 -16.04 15.06
C ASP A 210 -11.15 -17.26 14.50
N ARG A 211 -11.68 -17.86 13.43
CA ARG A 211 -11.10 -19.02 12.73
C ARG A 211 -10.23 -18.63 11.54
N VAL A 212 -10.16 -17.34 11.21
CA VAL A 212 -9.36 -16.83 10.09
C VAL A 212 -7.93 -16.54 10.54
N LEU A 213 -6.96 -17.22 9.93
CA LEU A 213 -5.57 -16.90 10.13
C LEU A 213 -5.17 -15.71 9.23
N ALA A 214 -5.10 -14.52 9.81
CA ALA A 214 -4.67 -13.33 9.10
C ALA A 214 -3.18 -13.40 8.73
N ARG A 215 -2.86 -13.31 7.43
CA ARG A 215 -1.48 -13.25 6.90
C ARG A 215 -1.15 -11.84 6.45
N VAL A 216 -1.18 -10.91 7.39
CA VAL A 216 -0.97 -9.48 7.16
C VAL A 216 0.05 -8.92 8.13
N GLY A 217 0.63 -7.77 7.80
CA GLY A 217 1.44 -7.02 8.75
C GLY A 217 0.56 -6.44 9.87
N PRO A 218 1.12 -6.30 11.08
CA PRO A 218 0.42 -5.62 12.16
C PRO A 218 0.14 -4.17 11.76
N GLY A 219 -1.04 -3.65 12.08
CA GLY A 219 -1.48 -2.29 11.72
C GLY A 219 -2.49 -2.23 10.57
N ALA A 220 -2.82 -3.34 9.91
CA ALA A 220 -3.91 -3.39 8.93
C ALA A 220 -5.27 -3.44 9.67
N ASN A 221 -5.60 -2.37 10.39
CA ASN A 221 -6.76 -2.28 11.30
C ASN A 221 -7.97 -1.57 10.70
N GLY A 222 -7.86 -1.06 9.45
CA GLY A 222 -8.93 -0.33 8.79
C GLY A 222 -9.11 1.11 9.27
N ASP A 223 -8.08 1.69 9.88
CA ASP A 223 -8.14 3.08 10.38
C ASP A 223 -8.44 4.05 9.26
N GLY A 224 -7.75 3.94 8.12
CA GLY A 224 -7.97 4.79 6.95
C GLY A 224 -9.36 4.67 6.34
N ILE A 225 -9.97 3.48 6.41
CA ILE A 225 -11.36 3.28 5.97
C ILE A 225 -12.29 4.09 6.87
N ARG A 226 -12.13 4.00 8.20
CA ARG A 226 -12.94 4.78 9.15
C ARG A 226 -12.71 6.27 9.02
N LEU A 227 -11.48 6.71 8.78
CA LEU A 227 -11.15 8.12 8.53
C LEU A 227 -11.85 8.64 7.28
N ALA A 228 -11.83 7.87 6.19
CA ALA A 228 -12.50 8.25 4.96
C ALA A 228 -14.03 8.30 5.12
N GLU A 229 -14.61 7.31 5.79
CA GLU A 229 -16.05 7.27 6.09
C GLU A 229 -16.50 8.46 6.94
N ALA A 230 -15.74 8.78 8.00
CA ALA A 230 -16.02 9.94 8.86
C ALA A 230 -15.93 11.28 8.09
N ALA A 231 -15.14 11.32 7.02
CA ALA A 231 -15.05 12.46 6.11
C ALA A 231 -16.12 12.45 4.99
N GLY A 232 -17.07 11.50 5.03
CA GLY A 232 -18.19 11.43 4.09
C GLY A 232 -17.94 10.57 2.84
N ALA A 233 -16.87 9.78 2.80
CA ALA A 233 -16.64 8.85 1.69
C ALA A 233 -17.61 7.67 1.73
N ALA A 234 -18.08 7.24 0.57
CA ALA A 234 -18.82 6.00 0.43
C ALA A 234 -17.88 4.80 0.55
N ILE A 235 -18.33 3.76 1.25
CA ILE A 235 -17.60 2.51 1.42
C ILE A 235 -18.15 1.47 0.45
N GLY A 236 -17.25 0.69 -0.17
CA GLY A 236 -17.66 -0.37 -1.10
C GLY A 236 -16.56 -1.39 -1.34
N GLY A 237 -16.93 -2.51 -1.99
CA GLY A 237 -15.97 -3.52 -2.43
C GLY A 237 -15.50 -4.51 -1.37
N PHE A 238 -16.12 -4.59 -0.21
CA PHE A 238 -15.72 -5.50 0.87
C PHE A 238 -16.08 -6.97 0.65
N GLY A 239 -16.86 -7.30 -0.38
CA GLY A 239 -17.30 -8.67 -0.65
C GLY A 239 -16.22 -9.62 -1.21
N ALA A 240 -15.00 -9.15 -1.47
CA ALA A 240 -13.92 -9.95 -2.03
C ALA A 240 -12.76 -10.11 -1.03
N TRP A 241 -12.44 -11.37 -0.72
CA TRP A 241 -11.33 -11.74 0.14
C TRP A 241 -10.41 -12.73 -0.55
N GLN A 242 -9.11 -12.47 -0.57
CA GLN A 242 -8.16 -13.44 -1.08
C GLN A 242 -7.76 -14.42 0.02
N LEU A 243 -8.23 -15.66 -0.09
CA LEU A 243 -7.79 -16.77 0.74
C LEU A 243 -6.49 -17.34 0.17
N GLY A 244 -5.43 -17.33 0.98
CA GLY A 244 -4.19 -18.03 0.66
C GLY A 244 -4.24 -19.45 1.22
N TRP A 245 -3.96 -20.46 0.39
CA TRP A 245 -3.75 -21.83 0.84
C TRP A 245 -2.38 -21.94 1.52
N ARG A 246 -2.29 -22.83 2.51
CA ARG A 246 -1.02 -23.21 3.15
C ARG A 246 -0.23 -24.16 2.26
#